data_67b21b79d2abf47d08ead8a2fd3dcdc0
#
_entry.id   67b21b79d2abf47d08ead8a2fd3dcdc0
#
_cell.length_a   1.000
_cell.length_b   1.000
_cell.length_c   1.000
_cell.angle_alpha   90.00
_cell.angle_beta   90.00
_cell.angle_gamma   90.00
#
_symmetry.space_group_name_H-M   'P 1'
#
loop_
_entity.id
_entity.type
_entity.pdbx_description
1 polymer ?
#
loop_
_entity_poly.entity_id
_entity_poly.type
_entity_poly.pdbx_seq_one_letter_code
_entity_poly.pdbx_strand_id
1 'polypeptide(L)'
;MEKTLLVPLDNSVVSEKMILEADAWAKHLECKISFLHVINPNYSWDEEKKPLFEERFEKAIEACQVNSEYEVLFRVGKPYTKILELEEELNPQMILMAAHDHTVLERLFLGSNTDHILHHGHTGVMVYKGLSEQLQKKILVPIDYTEISKELLQKANEWALWHDAKMLVMHVSEIPEHVGNSYMMESGFYRQPDQAETDQGELQEQDQSTLRIKNILDSFVEEQNLQAPTETFVHFGTPYAKILDMQKVHKPAMLMMAAHSHTAINRMLMGSNTDYLVHHANCPMLIFKDKE
;
A
#
# COMPACT_ATOMS: atom_id res chain seq x y z
N MET A 1 18.10 9.22 16.60
CA MET A 1 18.24 9.57 15.17
C MET A 1 17.08 10.47 14.80
N GLU A 2 17.30 11.41 13.91
CA GLU A 2 16.26 12.29 13.40
C GLU A 2 15.27 11.47 12.56
N LYS A 3 13.98 11.72 12.72
CA LYS A 3 12.95 11.02 11.95
C LYS A 3 13.01 11.48 10.49
N THR A 4 12.99 10.56 9.55
CA THR A 4 13.19 10.87 8.12
C THR A 4 12.17 10.17 7.24
N LEU A 5 11.68 10.88 6.22
CA LEU A 5 10.94 10.35 5.08
C LEU A 5 11.89 10.26 3.88
N LEU A 6 12.17 9.06 3.38
CA LEU A 6 13.01 8.87 2.20
C LEU A 6 12.16 8.93 0.93
N VAL A 7 12.55 9.81 0.00
CA VAL A 7 11.79 10.06 -1.24
C VAL A 7 12.72 9.96 -2.44
N PRO A 8 12.88 8.77 -3.03
CA PRO A 8 13.59 8.61 -4.28
C PRO A 8 12.82 9.28 -5.42
N LEU A 9 13.50 10.17 -6.15
CA LEU A 9 12.95 10.88 -7.29
C LEU A 9 13.77 10.59 -8.55
N ASP A 10 13.06 10.38 -9.65
CA ASP A 10 13.65 10.37 -10.98
C ASP A 10 13.41 11.72 -11.67
N ASN A 11 13.93 11.88 -12.87
CA ASN A 11 13.73 13.10 -13.68
C ASN A 11 12.37 13.15 -14.39
N SER A 12 11.38 12.38 -13.95
CA SER A 12 10.07 12.33 -14.60
C SER A 12 9.16 13.47 -14.18
N VAL A 13 8.14 13.73 -14.99
CA VAL A 13 7.08 14.76 -14.74
C VAL A 13 6.27 14.48 -13.45
N VAL A 14 6.37 13.28 -12.89
CA VAL A 14 5.67 12.87 -11.65
C VAL A 14 6.29 13.54 -10.42
N SER A 15 7.51 14.08 -10.53
CA SER A 15 8.28 14.60 -9.41
C SER A 15 7.60 15.73 -8.64
N GLU A 16 6.91 16.68 -9.29
CA GLU A 16 6.23 17.79 -8.58
C GLU A 16 5.14 17.29 -7.64
N LYS A 17 4.28 16.37 -8.10
CA LYS A 17 3.21 15.79 -7.28
C LYS A 17 3.79 14.98 -6.12
N MET A 18 4.87 14.24 -6.37
CA MET A 18 5.58 13.48 -5.35
C MET A 18 6.22 14.39 -4.30
N ILE A 19 6.78 15.53 -4.69
CA ILE A 19 7.38 16.51 -3.77
C ILE A 19 6.30 17.09 -2.85
N LEU A 20 5.14 17.47 -3.40
CA LEU A 20 4.01 17.99 -2.61
C LEU A 20 3.42 16.94 -1.67
N GLU A 21 3.32 15.70 -2.14
CA GLU A 21 2.88 14.58 -1.33
C GLU A 21 3.87 14.31 -0.19
N ALA A 22 5.18 14.35 -0.48
CA ALA A 22 6.23 14.20 0.52
C ALA A 22 6.16 15.29 1.61
N ASP A 23 5.92 16.55 1.24
CA ASP A 23 5.75 17.64 2.20
C ASP A 23 4.54 17.41 3.13
N ALA A 24 3.41 16.94 2.58
CA ALA A 24 2.23 16.59 3.37
C ALA A 24 2.51 15.44 4.35
N TRP A 25 3.17 14.38 3.88
CA TRP A 25 3.55 13.24 4.73
C TRP A 25 4.57 13.62 5.79
N ALA A 26 5.58 14.43 5.46
CA ALA A 26 6.61 14.86 6.40
C ALA A 26 6.03 15.68 7.55
N LYS A 27 5.07 16.57 7.27
CA LYS A 27 4.32 17.31 8.30
C LYS A 27 3.56 16.38 9.24
N HIS A 28 2.89 15.37 8.68
CA HIS A 28 2.14 14.42 9.49
C HIS A 28 3.04 13.55 10.36
N LEU A 29 4.12 13.04 9.78
CA LEU A 29 5.08 12.19 10.48
C LEU A 29 6.03 12.98 11.40
N GLU A 30 5.95 14.31 11.37
CA GLU A 30 6.87 15.21 12.09
C GLU A 30 8.33 14.83 11.83
N CYS A 31 8.69 14.74 10.55
CA CYS A 31 10.00 14.27 10.11
C CYS A 31 10.59 15.15 9.01
N LYS A 32 11.90 15.04 8.82
CA LYS A 32 12.66 15.62 7.71
C LYS A 32 12.46 14.81 6.45
N ILE A 33 12.52 15.44 5.28
CA ILE A 33 12.49 14.77 3.98
C ILE A 33 13.92 14.60 3.47
N SER A 34 14.30 13.39 3.07
CA SER A 34 15.50 13.11 2.30
C SER A 34 15.12 12.79 0.86
N PHE A 35 15.20 13.80 -0.01
CA PHE A 35 15.03 13.58 -1.45
C PHE A 35 16.29 12.93 -2.01
N LEU A 36 16.15 11.77 -2.62
CA LEU A 36 17.25 11.03 -3.21
C LEU A 36 17.13 11.01 -4.73
N HIS A 37 18.18 11.48 -5.41
CA HIS A 37 18.35 11.19 -6.83
C HIS A 37 19.51 10.24 -7.06
N VAL A 38 19.26 9.16 -7.80
CA VAL A 38 20.31 8.18 -8.15
C VAL A 38 20.67 8.28 -9.62
N ILE A 39 21.91 8.63 -9.85
CA ILE A 39 22.50 8.74 -11.17
C ILE A 39 22.98 7.37 -11.61
N ASN A 40 22.37 6.83 -12.68
CA ASN A 40 22.81 5.56 -13.24
C ASN A 40 23.95 5.77 -14.23
N PRO A 41 25.16 5.28 -13.95
CA PRO A 41 26.34 5.50 -14.79
C PRO A 41 26.24 4.87 -16.18
N ASN A 42 25.29 3.95 -16.40
CA ASN A 42 25.06 3.34 -17.72
C ASN A 42 24.35 4.28 -18.71
N TYR A 43 23.82 5.41 -18.26
CA TYR A 43 23.16 6.41 -19.10
C TYR A 43 24.06 7.64 -19.22
N SER A 44 25.07 7.62 -20.14
CA SER A 44 25.92 8.75 -20.59
C SER A 44 26.13 9.84 -19.52
N TRP A 45 26.56 9.43 -18.32
CA TRP A 45 26.87 10.34 -17.23
C TRP A 45 28.16 11.07 -17.51
N ASP A 46 28.10 12.39 -17.44
CA ASP A 46 29.24 13.29 -17.55
C ASP A 46 29.39 14.02 -16.21
N GLU A 47 30.49 13.78 -15.50
CA GLU A 47 30.74 14.42 -14.21
C GLU A 47 30.75 15.95 -14.30
N GLU A 48 31.12 16.52 -15.46
CA GLU A 48 31.12 17.97 -15.69
C GLU A 48 29.69 18.54 -15.67
N LYS A 49 28.66 17.74 -15.95
CA LYS A 49 27.26 18.14 -15.92
C LYS A 49 26.58 17.96 -14.57
N LYS A 50 27.25 17.30 -13.63
CA LYS A 50 26.70 17.04 -12.29
C LYS A 50 26.19 18.31 -11.60
N PRO A 51 26.96 19.42 -11.49
CA PRO A 51 26.50 20.63 -10.79
C PRO A 51 25.25 21.25 -11.43
N LEU A 52 25.16 21.25 -12.75
CA LEU A 52 24.01 21.79 -13.45
C LEU A 52 22.74 20.95 -13.22
N PHE A 53 22.93 19.64 -13.08
CA PHE A 53 21.86 18.71 -12.80
C PHE A 53 21.35 18.86 -11.36
N GLU A 54 22.26 18.95 -10.39
CA GLU A 54 21.95 19.18 -8.98
C GLU A 54 21.17 20.49 -8.81
N GLU A 55 21.66 21.59 -9.42
CA GLU A 55 20.98 22.89 -9.41
C GLU A 55 19.55 22.84 -9.99
N ARG A 56 19.36 22.12 -11.09
CA ARG A 56 18.02 21.96 -11.68
C ARG A 56 17.08 21.17 -10.81
N PHE A 57 17.57 20.14 -10.14
CA PHE A 57 16.80 19.31 -9.23
C PHE A 57 16.39 20.10 -7.97
N GLU A 58 17.30 20.84 -7.37
CA GLU A 58 17.04 21.72 -6.24
C GLU A 58 16.02 22.81 -6.59
N LYS A 59 16.15 23.44 -7.74
CA LYS A 59 15.18 24.43 -8.23
C LYS A 59 13.78 23.85 -8.42
N ALA A 60 13.66 22.59 -8.84
CA ALA A 60 12.36 21.92 -8.97
C ALA A 60 11.70 21.71 -7.59
N ILE A 61 12.48 21.38 -6.57
CA ILE A 61 11.98 21.25 -5.19
C ILE A 61 11.60 22.62 -4.64
N GLU A 62 12.43 23.63 -4.81
CA GLU A 62 12.16 25.03 -4.38
C GLU A 62 10.88 25.58 -5.03
N ALA A 63 10.65 25.29 -6.31
CA ALA A 63 9.45 25.71 -7.05
C ALA A 63 8.15 25.12 -6.46
N CYS A 64 8.23 23.95 -5.81
CA CYS A 64 7.11 23.32 -5.12
C CYS A 64 6.81 23.94 -3.75
N GLN A 65 7.64 24.89 -3.25
CA GLN A 65 7.44 25.57 -1.97
C GLN A 65 7.27 24.61 -0.79
N VAL A 66 8.15 23.61 -0.70
CA VAL A 66 8.18 22.67 0.43
C VAL A 66 8.38 23.42 1.74
N ASN A 67 7.54 23.15 2.72
CA ASN A 67 7.57 23.81 4.03
C ASN A 67 8.23 22.96 5.12
N SER A 68 8.33 21.66 4.93
CA SER A 68 9.04 20.77 5.84
C SER A 68 10.55 20.92 5.67
N GLU A 69 11.31 20.59 6.70
CA GLU A 69 12.76 20.52 6.59
C GLU A 69 13.14 19.41 5.58
N TYR A 70 14.06 19.70 4.68
CA TYR A 70 14.51 18.71 3.70
C TYR A 70 16.01 18.79 3.43
N GLU A 71 16.53 17.72 2.87
CA GLU A 71 17.85 17.64 2.25
C GLU A 71 17.75 16.97 0.88
N VAL A 72 18.73 17.22 0.04
CA VAL A 72 18.85 16.61 -1.28
C VAL A 72 20.10 15.77 -1.33
N LEU A 73 19.95 14.49 -1.65
CA LEU A 73 21.01 13.51 -1.70
C LEU A 73 21.21 13.00 -3.12
N PHE A 74 22.45 13.02 -3.58
CA PHE A 74 22.83 12.44 -4.86
C PHE A 74 23.71 11.22 -4.63
N ARG A 75 23.40 10.11 -5.31
CA ARG A 75 24.18 8.87 -5.29
C ARG A 75 24.41 8.40 -6.72
N VAL A 76 25.52 7.73 -6.96
CA VAL A 76 25.85 7.13 -8.25
C VAL A 76 25.78 5.62 -8.13
N GLY A 77 25.03 4.97 -9.02
CA GLY A 77 24.88 3.52 -9.02
C GLY A 77 23.54 3.02 -9.55
N LYS A 78 23.20 1.79 -9.18
CA LYS A 78 21.86 1.23 -9.48
C LYS A 78 20.84 1.80 -8.49
N PRO A 79 19.69 2.35 -8.95
CA PRO A 79 18.75 3.05 -8.07
C PRO A 79 18.32 2.20 -6.88
N TYR A 80 17.81 0.99 -7.07
CA TYR A 80 17.33 0.16 -5.96
C TYR A 80 18.44 -0.14 -4.93
N THR A 81 19.69 -0.35 -5.37
CA THR A 81 20.82 -0.61 -4.46
C THR A 81 21.07 0.61 -3.58
N LYS A 82 21.09 1.81 -4.19
CA LYS A 82 21.36 3.05 -3.44
C LYS A 82 20.21 3.45 -2.53
N ILE A 83 18.99 3.10 -2.87
CA ILE A 83 17.82 3.31 -1.99
C ILE A 83 17.94 2.40 -0.76
N LEU A 84 18.26 1.10 -0.94
CA LEU A 84 18.43 0.16 0.18
C LEU A 84 19.63 0.52 1.07
N GLU A 85 20.78 0.93 0.49
CA GLU A 85 21.92 1.43 1.26
C GLU A 85 21.50 2.63 2.13
N LEU A 86 20.75 3.56 1.57
CA LEU A 86 20.30 4.76 2.29
C LEU A 86 19.19 4.45 3.30
N GLU A 87 18.35 3.44 3.04
CA GLU A 87 17.40 2.92 4.02
C GLU A 87 18.12 2.43 5.28
N GLU A 88 19.21 1.67 5.14
CA GLU A 88 20.04 1.22 6.27
C GLU A 88 20.73 2.38 6.99
N GLU A 89 21.26 3.36 6.22
CA GLU A 89 21.97 4.52 6.78
C GLU A 89 21.03 5.43 7.61
N LEU A 90 19.84 5.74 7.08
CA LEU A 90 18.91 6.72 7.66
C LEU A 90 17.86 6.10 8.59
N ASN A 91 17.59 4.80 8.44
CA ASN A 91 16.46 4.13 9.09
C ASN A 91 15.16 4.95 9.01
N PRO A 92 14.68 5.29 7.80
CA PRO A 92 13.58 6.21 7.63
C PRO A 92 12.28 5.62 8.22
N GLN A 93 11.34 6.49 8.56
CA GLN A 93 10.02 6.05 9.02
C GLN A 93 9.20 5.42 7.90
N MET A 94 9.39 5.91 6.66
CA MET A 94 8.69 5.45 5.47
C MET A 94 9.52 5.80 4.23
N ILE A 95 9.37 5.01 3.18
CA ILE A 95 9.88 5.32 1.84
C ILE A 95 8.68 5.65 0.96
N LEU A 96 8.69 6.83 0.31
CA LEU A 96 7.67 7.24 -0.64
C LEU A 96 8.15 6.99 -2.06
N MET A 97 7.52 6.08 -2.77
CA MET A 97 7.87 5.67 -4.14
C MET A 97 6.76 6.02 -5.12
N ALA A 98 7.12 6.47 -6.33
CA ALA A 98 6.14 6.63 -7.40
C ALA A 98 5.88 5.31 -8.12
N ALA A 99 4.61 5.05 -8.47
CA ALA A 99 4.29 4.14 -9.55
C ALA A 99 4.46 4.90 -10.89
N HIS A 100 5.09 4.28 -11.89
CA HIS A 100 5.29 4.93 -13.19
C HIS A 100 3.97 5.02 -13.95
N ASP A 101 3.64 6.24 -14.37
CA ASP A 101 2.53 6.51 -15.29
C ASP A 101 3.07 6.48 -16.72
N HIS A 102 2.89 5.36 -17.41
CA HIS A 102 3.12 5.30 -18.84
C HIS A 102 1.83 5.67 -19.58
N THR A 103 1.79 6.86 -20.14
CA THR A 103 0.69 7.53 -20.82
C THR A 103 0.05 6.81 -22.02
N VAL A 104 0.37 5.56 -22.32
CA VAL A 104 -0.06 4.87 -23.56
C VAL A 104 -1.01 3.69 -23.34
N LEU A 105 -1.11 3.15 -22.13
CA LEU A 105 -2.03 2.04 -21.83
C LEU A 105 -2.53 2.23 -20.40
N GLU A 106 -3.79 2.49 -20.19
CA GLU A 106 -4.58 2.65 -18.94
C GLU A 106 -4.20 1.75 -17.73
N ARG A 107 -2.95 1.35 -17.60
CA ARG A 107 -2.41 0.51 -16.52
C ARG A 107 -1.21 1.19 -15.88
N LEU A 108 -1.32 1.48 -14.62
CA LEU A 108 -0.19 1.89 -13.79
C LEU A 108 0.79 0.70 -13.68
N PHE A 109 2.01 0.89 -14.15
CA PHE A 109 3.05 -0.11 -14.00
C PHE A 109 3.90 0.22 -12.76
N LEU A 110 4.06 -0.77 -11.91
CA LEU A 110 5.05 -0.69 -10.85
C LEU A 110 6.44 -0.68 -11.48
N GLY A 111 7.25 0.34 -11.19
CA GLY A 111 8.62 0.38 -11.67
C GLY A 111 9.49 -0.70 -11.01
N SER A 112 10.46 -1.23 -11.75
CA SER A 112 11.37 -2.29 -11.24
C SER A 112 12.10 -1.90 -9.95
N ASN A 113 12.40 -0.61 -9.74
CA ASN A 113 13.00 -0.15 -8.48
C ASN A 113 11.99 -0.23 -7.31
N THR A 114 10.74 0.20 -7.52
CA THR A 114 9.69 0.13 -6.50
C THR A 114 9.41 -1.32 -6.12
N ASP A 115 9.28 -2.19 -7.11
CA ASP A 115 9.11 -3.62 -6.92
C ASP A 115 10.27 -4.21 -6.06
N HIS A 116 11.49 -3.88 -6.41
CA HIS A 116 12.67 -4.35 -5.67
C HIS A 116 12.70 -3.86 -4.21
N ILE A 117 12.36 -2.59 -3.96
CA ILE A 117 12.29 -2.03 -2.61
C ILE A 117 11.17 -2.67 -1.78
N LEU A 118 10.03 -2.96 -2.39
CA LEU A 118 8.94 -3.67 -1.72
C LEU A 118 9.37 -5.07 -1.25
N HIS A 119 10.15 -5.79 -2.04
CA HIS A 119 10.59 -7.15 -1.73
C HIS A 119 11.82 -7.24 -0.84
N HIS A 120 12.69 -6.24 -0.83
CA HIS A 120 14.00 -6.32 -0.16
C HIS A 120 14.21 -5.28 0.94
N GLY A 121 13.46 -4.18 0.96
CA GLY A 121 13.50 -3.20 2.02
C GLY A 121 12.77 -3.68 3.28
N HIS A 122 13.10 -3.09 4.42
CA HIS A 122 12.50 -3.40 5.72
C HIS A 122 11.62 -2.25 6.25
N THR A 123 11.68 -1.09 5.63
CA THR A 123 10.83 0.06 5.97
C THR A 123 9.49 -0.01 5.24
N GLY A 124 8.43 0.49 5.86
CA GLY A 124 7.13 0.65 5.21
C GLY A 124 7.24 1.51 3.94
N VAL A 125 6.53 1.12 2.89
CA VAL A 125 6.60 1.77 1.58
C VAL A 125 5.23 2.31 1.19
N MET A 126 5.16 3.62 0.94
CA MET A 126 4.03 4.25 0.27
C MET A 126 4.25 4.24 -1.23
N VAL A 127 3.40 3.55 -1.96
CA VAL A 127 3.38 3.55 -3.43
C VAL A 127 2.36 4.58 -3.90
N TYR A 128 2.86 5.75 -4.32
CA TYR A 128 2.04 6.83 -4.84
C TYR A 128 1.63 6.55 -6.29
N LYS A 129 0.34 6.51 -6.54
CA LYS A 129 -0.24 6.22 -7.87
C LYS A 129 -0.98 7.41 -8.48
N GLY A 130 -0.70 8.60 -7.98
CA GLY A 130 -1.50 9.79 -8.28
C GLY A 130 -2.81 9.81 -7.48
N LEU A 131 -3.34 11.00 -7.26
CA LEU A 131 -4.66 11.17 -6.68
C LEU A 131 -5.67 11.28 -7.82
N SER A 132 -6.62 10.36 -7.89
CA SER A 132 -7.78 10.54 -8.74
C SER A 132 -8.77 11.47 -8.04
N GLU A 133 -9.28 12.47 -8.75
CA GLU A 133 -10.35 13.38 -8.25
C GLU A 133 -11.62 12.64 -7.78
N GLN A 134 -11.74 11.36 -8.14
CA GLN A 134 -12.88 10.51 -7.78
C GLN A 134 -12.69 9.75 -6.45
N LEU A 135 -11.51 9.84 -5.83
CA LEU A 135 -11.25 9.13 -4.57
C LEU A 135 -12.05 9.78 -3.43
N GLN A 136 -12.59 8.93 -2.57
CA GLN A 136 -13.37 9.36 -1.41
C GLN A 136 -12.47 9.39 -0.16
N LYS A 137 -12.85 10.18 0.84
CA LYS A 137 -12.18 10.20 2.16
C LYS A 137 -12.42 8.87 2.91
N LYS A 138 -11.85 7.80 2.39
CA LYS A 138 -11.94 6.45 2.92
C LYS A 138 -10.59 5.77 2.81
N ILE A 139 -10.24 4.95 3.79
CA ILE A 139 -9.09 4.06 3.77
C ILE A 139 -9.59 2.63 3.78
N LEU A 140 -9.14 1.81 2.86
CA LEU A 140 -9.41 0.38 2.86
C LEU A 140 -8.29 -0.36 3.58
N VAL A 141 -8.63 -1.15 4.60
CA VAL A 141 -7.67 -1.84 5.48
C VAL A 141 -8.04 -3.32 5.57
N PRO A 142 -7.56 -4.17 4.67
CA PRO A 142 -7.68 -5.62 4.80
C PRO A 142 -6.83 -6.14 5.95
N ILE A 143 -7.38 -7.05 6.77
CA ILE A 143 -6.69 -7.64 7.92
C ILE A 143 -6.89 -9.16 7.99
N ASP A 144 -5.99 -9.83 8.72
CA ASP A 144 -5.97 -11.28 8.93
C ASP A 144 -5.82 -11.70 10.41
N TYR A 145 -6.15 -10.78 11.34
CA TYR A 145 -6.10 -10.98 12.80
C TYR A 145 -4.70 -11.25 13.39
N THR A 146 -3.63 -10.97 12.66
CA THR A 146 -2.25 -11.06 13.18
C THR A 146 -1.87 -9.84 14.02
N GLU A 147 -0.76 -9.92 14.77
CA GLU A 147 -0.27 -8.77 15.56
C GLU A 147 0.04 -7.58 14.67
N ILE A 148 0.65 -7.81 13.49
CA ILE A 148 0.91 -6.72 12.53
C ILE A 148 -0.38 -6.06 12.03
N SER A 149 -1.51 -6.80 11.99
CA SER A 149 -2.81 -6.22 11.68
C SER A 149 -3.29 -5.22 12.75
N LYS A 150 -2.95 -5.44 14.03
CA LYS A 150 -3.26 -4.47 15.10
C LYS A 150 -2.48 -3.17 14.92
N GLU A 151 -1.19 -3.28 14.64
CA GLU A 151 -0.34 -2.11 14.37
C GLU A 151 -0.79 -1.37 13.10
N LEU A 152 -1.13 -2.10 12.04
CA LEU A 152 -1.69 -1.54 10.82
C LEU A 152 -2.98 -0.75 11.10
N LEU A 153 -3.88 -1.28 11.94
CA LEU A 153 -5.11 -0.59 12.33
C LEU A 153 -4.84 0.71 13.09
N GLN A 154 -3.84 0.72 14.00
CA GLN A 154 -3.43 1.94 14.69
C GLN A 154 -2.87 2.99 13.72
N LYS A 155 -2.01 2.58 12.79
CA LYS A 155 -1.48 3.48 11.75
C LYS A 155 -2.57 3.99 10.81
N ALA A 156 -3.52 3.13 10.44
CA ALA A 156 -4.67 3.53 9.64
C ALA A 156 -5.58 4.52 10.40
N ASN A 157 -5.75 4.34 11.70
CA ASN A 157 -6.49 5.26 12.55
C ASN A 157 -5.84 6.65 12.62
N GLU A 158 -4.51 6.73 12.86
CA GLU A 158 -3.75 7.98 12.84
C GLU A 158 -3.97 8.72 11.52
N TRP A 159 -3.82 8.01 10.39
CA TRP A 159 -3.99 8.59 9.07
C TRP A 159 -5.45 9.02 8.79
N ALA A 160 -6.42 8.20 9.21
CA ALA A 160 -7.83 8.50 9.03
C ALA A 160 -8.24 9.78 9.78
N LEU A 161 -7.76 9.97 11.00
CA LEU A 161 -7.99 11.17 11.79
C LEU A 161 -7.36 12.41 11.12
N TRP A 162 -6.15 12.27 10.62
CA TRP A 162 -5.47 13.36 9.93
C TRP A 162 -6.22 13.86 8.70
N HIS A 163 -6.79 12.94 7.89
CA HIS A 163 -7.49 13.26 6.65
C HIS A 163 -9.00 13.41 6.77
N ASP A 164 -9.55 13.34 8.00
CA ASP A 164 -10.99 13.29 8.22
C ASP A 164 -11.63 12.19 7.34
N ALA A 165 -11.04 11.01 7.37
CA ALA A 165 -11.41 9.86 6.55
C ALA A 165 -12.08 8.77 7.38
N LYS A 166 -12.89 7.94 6.71
CA LYS A 166 -13.50 6.74 7.28
C LYS A 166 -12.64 5.52 6.98
N MET A 167 -12.45 4.67 7.98
CA MET A 167 -11.80 3.37 7.81
C MET A 167 -12.81 2.32 7.33
N LEU A 168 -12.43 1.57 6.31
CA LEU A 168 -13.15 0.38 5.83
C LEU A 168 -12.27 -0.82 6.14
N VAL A 169 -12.50 -1.44 7.28
CA VAL A 169 -11.74 -2.62 7.71
C VAL A 169 -12.41 -3.86 7.15
N MET A 170 -11.65 -4.69 6.45
CA MET A 170 -12.23 -5.89 5.86
C MET A 170 -11.41 -7.14 6.18
N HIS A 171 -12.12 -8.25 6.33
CA HIS A 171 -11.55 -9.59 6.37
C HIS A 171 -12.11 -10.44 5.24
N VAL A 172 -11.24 -11.19 4.58
CA VAL A 172 -11.63 -12.15 3.55
C VAL A 172 -11.33 -13.54 4.06
N SER A 173 -12.38 -14.31 4.30
CA SER A 173 -12.28 -15.71 4.72
C SER A 173 -12.21 -16.63 3.49
N GLU A 174 -11.43 -17.68 3.59
CA GLU A 174 -11.50 -18.76 2.60
C GLU A 174 -12.84 -19.46 2.70
N ILE A 175 -13.35 -19.97 1.58
CA ILE A 175 -14.59 -20.76 1.56
C ILE A 175 -14.33 -22.03 2.36
N PRO A 176 -15.16 -22.36 3.38
CA PRO A 176 -14.99 -23.61 4.14
C PRO A 176 -14.94 -24.83 3.19
N GLU A 177 -14.03 -25.78 3.45
CA GLU A 177 -13.79 -26.93 2.55
C GLU A 177 -15.07 -27.72 2.21
N HIS A 178 -16.00 -27.85 3.13
CA HIS A 178 -17.27 -28.56 2.91
C HIS A 178 -18.24 -27.78 2.00
N VAL A 179 -18.15 -26.44 1.95
CA VAL A 179 -18.90 -25.61 1.00
C VAL A 179 -18.14 -25.50 -0.32
N GLY A 180 -16.80 -25.46 -0.27
CA GLY A 180 -15.93 -25.42 -1.44
C GLY A 180 -15.97 -26.68 -2.29
N ASN A 181 -16.10 -27.85 -1.69
CA ASN A 181 -16.24 -29.12 -2.42
C ASN A 181 -17.58 -29.20 -3.18
N SER A 182 -18.65 -28.66 -2.65
CA SER A 182 -19.94 -28.54 -3.36
C SER A 182 -19.80 -27.61 -4.58
N TYR A 183 -19.14 -26.44 -4.41
CA TYR A 183 -18.91 -25.48 -5.48
C TYR A 183 -17.89 -25.97 -6.53
N MET A 184 -16.82 -26.67 -6.13
CA MET A 184 -15.83 -27.18 -7.08
C MET A 184 -16.36 -28.34 -7.93
N MET A 185 -17.25 -29.18 -7.40
CA MET A 185 -17.93 -30.21 -8.21
C MET A 185 -18.93 -29.61 -9.21
N GLU A 186 -19.50 -28.44 -8.92
CA GLU A 186 -20.51 -27.80 -9.75
C GLU A 186 -19.99 -26.71 -10.69
N SER A 187 -18.79 -26.17 -10.47
CA SER A 187 -18.21 -25.10 -11.32
C SER A 187 -17.81 -25.54 -12.73
N GLY A 188 -17.94 -26.82 -13.05
CA GLY A 188 -17.75 -27.37 -14.40
C GLY A 188 -19.00 -27.45 -15.26
N PHE A 189 -20.20 -27.15 -14.73
CA PHE A 189 -21.44 -27.28 -15.47
C PHE A 189 -22.44 -26.18 -15.13
N TYR A 190 -23.03 -25.61 -16.17
CA TYR A 190 -24.19 -24.70 -16.11
C TYR A 190 -25.31 -25.33 -15.28
N ARG A 191 -25.71 -24.69 -14.19
CA ARG A 191 -26.90 -25.10 -13.44
C ARG A 191 -28.15 -24.55 -14.12
N GLN A 192 -29.07 -25.46 -14.45
CA GLN A 192 -30.40 -25.05 -14.88
C GLN A 192 -31.26 -24.62 -13.67
N PRO A 193 -32.25 -23.69 -13.84
CA PRO A 193 -32.91 -22.99 -12.74
C PRO A 193 -33.91 -23.80 -11.87
N ASP A 194 -34.05 -25.11 -12.04
CA ASP A 194 -35.21 -25.85 -11.51
C ASP A 194 -34.97 -26.68 -10.23
N GLN A 195 -33.89 -26.45 -9.47
CA GLN A 195 -33.71 -27.14 -8.19
C GLN A 195 -33.62 -26.15 -7.02
N ALA A 196 -34.76 -25.57 -6.64
CA ALA A 196 -34.86 -24.53 -5.60
C ALA A 196 -35.04 -25.06 -4.16
N GLU A 197 -34.96 -26.35 -3.89
CA GLU A 197 -35.31 -26.90 -2.57
C GLU A 197 -34.12 -27.26 -1.66
N THR A 198 -32.88 -27.25 -2.18
CA THR A 198 -31.67 -27.51 -1.35
C THR A 198 -30.97 -26.22 -0.86
N ASP A 199 -31.34 -25.07 -1.40
CA ASP A 199 -30.66 -23.79 -1.17
C ASP A 199 -30.91 -23.14 0.21
N GLN A 200 -32.00 -23.48 0.91
CA GLN A 200 -32.35 -22.79 2.17
C GLN A 200 -31.46 -23.18 3.35
N GLY A 201 -30.97 -24.42 3.41
CA GLY A 201 -30.07 -24.87 4.45
C GLY A 201 -28.66 -24.30 4.29
N GLU A 202 -28.13 -24.29 3.07
CA GLU A 202 -26.79 -23.78 2.75
C GLU A 202 -26.71 -22.24 2.88
N LEU A 203 -27.77 -21.52 2.47
CA LEU A 203 -27.90 -20.07 2.68
C LEU A 203 -27.95 -19.72 4.16
N GLN A 204 -28.67 -20.48 5.00
CA GLN A 204 -28.72 -20.25 6.44
C GLN A 204 -27.38 -20.55 7.11
N GLU A 205 -26.65 -21.57 6.71
CA GLU A 205 -25.30 -21.86 7.24
C GLU A 205 -24.27 -20.79 6.81
N GLN A 206 -24.34 -20.31 5.59
CA GLN A 206 -23.50 -19.24 5.09
C GLN A 206 -23.79 -17.93 5.84
N ASP A 207 -25.04 -17.59 6.08
CA ASP A 207 -25.46 -16.43 6.88
C ASP A 207 -24.96 -16.53 8.32
N GLN A 208 -25.07 -17.70 8.96
CA GLN A 208 -24.56 -17.93 10.32
C GLN A 208 -23.03 -17.84 10.38
N SER A 209 -22.33 -18.39 9.39
CA SER A 209 -20.87 -18.31 9.30
C SER A 209 -20.39 -16.89 9.08
N THR A 210 -21.07 -16.14 8.20
CA THR A 210 -20.81 -14.72 7.96
C THR A 210 -20.99 -13.92 9.23
N LEU A 211 -22.10 -14.14 9.95
CA LEU A 211 -22.40 -13.44 11.19
C LEU A 211 -21.35 -13.73 12.28
N ARG A 212 -20.91 -14.99 12.39
CA ARG A 212 -19.88 -15.40 13.36
C ARG A 212 -18.54 -14.71 13.06
N ILE A 213 -18.08 -14.73 11.80
CA ILE A 213 -16.82 -14.09 11.39
C ILE A 213 -16.93 -12.57 11.54
N LYS A 214 -18.10 -12.00 11.23
CA LYS A 214 -18.36 -10.57 11.42
C LYS A 214 -18.24 -10.16 12.89
N ASN A 215 -18.80 -10.93 13.80
CA ASN A 215 -18.68 -10.68 15.25
C ASN A 215 -17.22 -10.76 15.73
N ILE A 216 -16.44 -11.70 15.19
CA ILE A 216 -15.00 -11.80 15.51
C ILE A 216 -14.27 -10.57 15.02
N LEU A 217 -14.55 -10.13 13.78
CA LEU A 217 -13.95 -8.93 13.20
C LEU A 217 -14.31 -7.68 14.00
N ASP A 218 -15.59 -7.53 14.36
CA ASP A 218 -16.05 -6.38 15.14
C ASP A 218 -15.37 -6.33 16.50
N SER A 219 -15.32 -7.47 17.23
CA SER A 219 -14.62 -7.55 18.51
C SER A 219 -13.13 -7.24 18.39
N PHE A 220 -12.46 -7.76 17.35
CA PHE A 220 -11.04 -7.48 17.10
C PHE A 220 -10.77 -5.99 16.87
N VAL A 221 -11.67 -5.33 16.12
CA VAL A 221 -11.56 -3.89 15.82
C VAL A 221 -11.91 -3.04 17.05
N GLU A 222 -12.94 -3.42 17.83
CA GLU A 222 -13.32 -2.74 19.07
C GLU A 222 -12.20 -2.75 20.10
N GLU A 223 -11.48 -3.87 20.24
CA GLU A 223 -10.32 -4.00 21.15
C GLU A 223 -9.20 -2.99 20.83
N GLN A 224 -9.14 -2.49 19.60
CA GLN A 224 -8.11 -1.53 19.18
C GLN A 224 -8.41 -0.09 19.65
N ASN A 225 -9.61 0.20 20.17
CA ASN A 225 -10.03 1.52 20.65
C ASN A 225 -9.79 2.64 19.61
N LEU A 226 -10.12 2.40 18.35
CA LEU A 226 -9.93 3.34 17.25
C LEU A 226 -10.83 4.57 17.42
N GLN A 227 -10.32 5.75 17.09
CA GLN A 227 -11.05 7.02 17.21
C GLN A 227 -11.68 7.45 15.88
N ALA A 228 -11.13 7.01 14.76
CA ALA A 228 -11.67 7.30 13.43
C ALA A 228 -12.96 6.53 13.17
N PRO A 229 -13.92 7.11 12.43
CA PRO A 229 -15.12 6.39 11.99
C PRO A 229 -14.73 5.11 11.24
N THR A 230 -15.20 3.97 11.74
CA THR A 230 -14.79 2.65 11.21
C THR A 230 -16.02 1.85 10.80
N GLU A 231 -15.94 1.16 9.68
CA GLU A 231 -16.93 0.19 9.20
C GLU A 231 -16.21 -1.11 8.84
N THR A 232 -16.81 -2.24 9.20
CA THR A 232 -16.21 -3.56 9.05
C THR A 232 -16.96 -4.41 8.03
N PHE A 233 -16.23 -5.16 7.21
CA PHE A 233 -16.73 -5.99 6.11
C PHE A 233 -16.15 -7.39 6.17
N VAL A 234 -16.99 -8.40 5.95
CA VAL A 234 -16.56 -9.79 5.77
C VAL A 234 -16.92 -10.23 4.35
N HIS A 235 -15.96 -10.82 3.67
CA HIS A 235 -16.15 -11.41 2.35
C HIS A 235 -15.60 -12.83 2.33
N PHE A 236 -16.09 -13.64 1.40
CA PHE A 236 -15.61 -15.00 1.15
C PHE A 236 -14.99 -15.09 -0.23
N GLY A 237 -13.89 -15.81 -0.34
CA GLY A 237 -13.22 -16.10 -1.61
C GLY A 237 -11.76 -15.65 -1.65
N THR A 238 -11.27 -15.34 -2.84
CA THR A 238 -9.88 -14.96 -3.05
C THR A 238 -9.62 -13.54 -2.54
N PRO A 239 -8.70 -13.33 -1.57
CA PRO A 239 -8.52 -12.03 -0.90
C PRO A 239 -8.26 -10.87 -1.86
N TYR A 240 -7.27 -10.97 -2.75
CA TYR A 240 -6.97 -9.87 -3.69
C TYR A 240 -8.16 -9.48 -4.56
N ALA A 241 -8.98 -10.45 -5.00
CA ALA A 241 -10.13 -10.18 -5.84
C ALA A 241 -11.19 -9.38 -5.07
N LYS A 242 -11.50 -9.79 -3.83
CA LYS A 242 -12.47 -9.11 -2.96
C LYS A 242 -12.00 -7.72 -2.55
N ILE A 243 -10.70 -7.53 -2.32
CA ILE A 243 -10.12 -6.22 -2.03
C ILE A 243 -10.26 -5.29 -3.24
N LEU A 244 -9.99 -5.77 -4.46
CA LEU A 244 -10.19 -4.97 -5.68
C LEU A 244 -11.66 -4.65 -5.94
N ASP A 245 -12.59 -5.56 -5.63
CA ASP A 245 -14.02 -5.28 -5.72
C ASP A 245 -14.44 -4.19 -4.74
N MET A 246 -13.98 -4.25 -3.48
CA MET A 246 -14.19 -3.20 -2.49
C MET A 246 -13.58 -1.85 -2.93
N GLN A 247 -12.39 -1.87 -3.50
CA GLN A 247 -11.76 -0.66 -4.07
C GLN A 247 -12.61 -0.04 -5.18
N LYS A 248 -13.14 -0.84 -6.10
CA LYS A 248 -14.01 -0.35 -7.20
C LYS A 248 -15.31 0.30 -6.67
N VAL A 249 -15.93 -0.33 -5.66
CA VAL A 249 -17.18 0.13 -5.07
C VAL A 249 -16.98 1.39 -4.23
N HIS A 250 -16.00 1.37 -3.32
CA HIS A 250 -15.83 2.41 -2.32
C HIS A 250 -14.87 3.54 -2.73
N LYS A 251 -14.06 3.34 -3.76
CA LYS A 251 -13.08 4.29 -4.30
C LYS A 251 -12.24 4.95 -3.18
N PRO A 252 -11.56 4.16 -2.33
CA PRO A 252 -10.82 4.69 -1.20
C PRO A 252 -9.66 5.59 -1.67
N ALA A 253 -9.32 6.60 -0.87
CA ALA A 253 -8.14 7.43 -1.11
C ALA A 253 -6.84 6.63 -1.00
N MET A 254 -6.85 5.57 -0.19
CA MET A 254 -5.68 4.71 0.02
C MET A 254 -6.11 3.29 0.41
N LEU A 255 -5.30 2.33 0.00
CA LEU A 255 -5.30 0.95 0.48
C LEU A 255 -4.09 0.76 1.40
N MET A 256 -4.32 0.32 2.64
CA MET A 256 -3.25 0.03 3.59
C MET A 256 -3.18 -1.48 3.83
N MET A 257 -1.99 -2.06 3.66
CA MET A 257 -1.76 -3.49 3.83
C MET A 257 -0.53 -3.76 4.68
N ALA A 258 -0.56 -4.84 5.45
CA ALA A 258 0.62 -5.36 6.11
C ALA A 258 1.40 -6.29 5.15
N ALA A 259 2.73 -6.19 5.20
CA ALA A 259 3.60 -7.21 4.64
C ALA A 259 3.97 -8.20 5.75
N HIS A 260 3.70 -9.49 5.55
CA HIS A 260 4.03 -10.51 6.54
C HIS A 260 5.52 -10.79 6.57
N SER A 261 6.11 -10.71 7.76
CA SER A 261 7.39 -11.33 8.04
C SER A 261 7.14 -12.79 8.41
N HIS A 262 7.33 -13.71 7.47
CA HIS A 262 7.36 -15.12 7.84
C HIS A 262 8.69 -15.46 8.52
N THR A 263 8.56 -15.85 9.79
CA THR A 263 9.56 -16.35 10.73
C THR A 263 10.67 -17.19 10.13
N ALA A 264 11.89 -16.98 10.68
CA ALA A 264 13.08 -17.86 10.67
C ALA A 264 14.08 -17.77 9.52
N ILE A 265 13.86 -17.01 8.48
CA ILE A 265 14.91 -16.67 7.52
C ILE A 265 14.77 -15.17 7.26
N ASN A 266 15.69 -14.35 7.71
CA ASN A 266 15.79 -12.88 7.64
C ASN A 266 15.41 -12.23 6.28
N ARG A 267 14.24 -12.53 5.73
CA ARG A 267 13.67 -11.95 4.51
C ARG A 267 12.19 -11.70 4.73
N MET A 268 11.81 -10.43 4.81
CA MET A 268 10.40 -10.04 4.65
C MET A 268 9.95 -10.47 3.26
N LEU A 269 9.02 -11.42 3.21
CA LEU A 269 8.38 -11.80 1.96
C LEU A 269 7.07 -11.06 1.85
N MET A 270 6.92 -10.25 0.82
CA MET A 270 5.62 -9.69 0.47
C MET A 270 4.68 -10.84 0.13
N GLY A 271 3.53 -10.92 0.82
CA GLY A 271 2.53 -11.96 0.57
C GLY A 271 1.94 -11.85 -0.85
N SER A 272 1.54 -12.97 -1.44
CA SER A 272 1.01 -13.02 -2.80
C SER A 272 -0.19 -12.09 -3.04
N ASN A 273 -1.03 -11.85 -2.04
CA ASN A 273 -2.14 -10.90 -2.14
C ASN A 273 -1.64 -9.46 -2.21
N THR A 274 -0.67 -9.08 -1.37
CA THR A 274 -0.07 -7.73 -1.37
C THR A 274 0.66 -7.48 -2.67
N ASP A 275 1.46 -8.46 -3.14
CA ASP A 275 2.17 -8.40 -4.41
C ASP A 275 1.20 -8.18 -5.58
N TYR A 276 0.14 -8.98 -5.66
CA TYR A 276 -0.88 -8.81 -6.69
C TYR A 276 -1.54 -7.42 -6.64
N LEU A 277 -1.91 -6.95 -5.45
CA LEU A 277 -2.60 -5.67 -5.27
C LEU A 277 -1.72 -4.47 -5.60
N VAL A 278 -0.43 -4.51 -5.29
CA VAL A 278 0.49 -3.43 -5.66
C VAL A 278 0.51 -3.19 -7.17
N HIS A 279 0.38 -4.26 -7.97
CA HIS A 279 0.34 -4.17 -9.43
C HIS A 279 -1.04 -3.81 -10.02
N HIS A 280 -2.14 -4.06 -9.28
CA HIS A 280 -3.50 -3.99 -9.84
C HIS A 280 -4.42 -2.97 -9.17
N ALA A 281 -4.12 -2.50 -7.97
CA ALA A 281 -4.91 -1.47 -7.32
C ALA A 281 -4.74 -0.11 -8.01
N ASN A 282 -5.82 0.67 -8.10
CA ASN A 282 -5.86 1.97 -8.78
C ASN A 282 -5.82 3.17 -7.81
N CYS A 283 -5.49 2.94 -6.56
CA CYS A 283 -5.29 3.99 -5.56
C CYS A 283 -3.90 3.87 -4.93
N PRO A 284 -3.39 4.93 -4.27
CA PRO A 284 -2.18 4.85 -3.47
C PRO A 284 -2.23 3.67 -2.49
N MET A 285 -1.08 3.04 -2.27
CA MET A 285 -0.98 1.90 -1.36
C MET A 285 0.13 2.13 -0.34
N LEU A 286 -0.20 2.00 0.94
CA LEU A 286 0.78 1.89 2.01
C LEU A 286 1.00 0.42 2.36
N ILE A 287 2.21 -0.06 2.17
CA ILE A 287 2.64 -1.37 2.61
C ILE A 287 3.37 -1.20 3.94
N PHE A 288 2.67 -1.54 5.01
CA PHE A 288 3.20 -1.48 6.36
C PHE A 288 4.10 -2.69 6.61
N LYS A 289 5.28 -2.45 7.14
CA LYS A 289 6.24 -3.48 7.54
C LYS A 289 6.55 -3.28 9.02
N ASP A 290 6.50 -4.35 9.77
CA ASP A 290 6.92 -4.34 11.17
C ASP A 290 8.43 -4.03 11.23
N LYS A 291 8.80 -3.09 12.10
CA LYS A 291 10.21 -2.86 12.44
C LYS A 291 10.52 -3.73 13.65
N GLU A 292 11.25 -4.82 13.45
CA GLU A 292 11.83 -5.62 14.54
C GLU A 292 12.67 -4.77 15.51
#